data_6f779608e6dd23a3080017b8514ca250
#
_entry.id   6f779608e6dd23a3080017b8514ca250
#
_cell.length_a   1.000
_cell.length_b   1.000
_cell.length_c   1.000
_cell.angle_alpha   90.00
_cell.angle_beta   90.00
_cell.angle_gamma   90.00
#
_symmetry.space_group_name_H-M   'P 1'
#
loop_
_entity.id
_entity.type
_entity.pdbx_description
1 polymer ?
#
loop_
_entity_poly.entity_id
_entity_poly.type
_entity_poly.pdbx_seq_one_letter_code
_entity_poly.pdbx_strand_id
1 'polypeptide(L)'
;EIREHEFVAQTLLSKLSDLGETIRHPREIMDLGPLVHYHSAIDVELGKKETIDRLVSLLHPTPALGPLPRTSETLADLISWRHRLGCPLWFGSPFGLFQDGACEILVAIRMVHWLGKKVSVPSGCGVIEESRLVSEWRELRLKRESVRSMFGV
;
A
#
# COMPACT_ATOMS: atom_id res chain seq x y z
N GLU A 1 -5.52 0.03 -13.63
CA GLU A 1 -5.76 0.78 -12.36
C GLU A 1 -7.14 0.50 -11.74
N ILE A 2 -8.29 0.68 -12.49
CA ILE A 2 -9.64 0.42 -11.94
C ILE A 2 -9.78 -1.02 -11.44
N ARG A 3 -9.31 -2.01 -12.22
CA ARG A 3 -9.37 -3.43 -11.84
C ARG A 3 -8.51 -3.72 -10.61
N GLU A 4 -7.34 -3.14 -10.51
CA GLU A 4 -6.45 -3.28 -9.35
C GLU A 4 -7.11 -2.70 -8.10
N HIS A 5 -7.66 -1.49 -8.19
CA HIS A 5 -8.38 -0.88 -7.09
C HIS A 5 -9.57 -1.72 -6.62
N GLU A 6 -10.41 -2.21 -7.56
CA GLU A 6 -11.55 -3.06 -7.23
C GLU A 6 -11.11 -4.38 -6.60
N PHE A 7 -10.04 -5.00 -7.11
CA PHE A 7 -9.52 -6.24 -6.54
C PHE A 7 -9.06 -6.05 -5.08
N VAL A 8 -8.35 -4.96 -4.79
CA VAL A 8 -7.94 -4.62 -3.43
C VAL A 8 -9.16 -4.36 -2.55
N ALA A 9 -10.10 -3.53 -3.00
CA ALA A 9 -11.30 -3.17 -2.24
C ALA A 9 -12.16 -4.40 -1.92
N GLN A 10 -12.38 -5.29 -2.88
CA GLN A 10 -13.15 -6.52 -2.68
C GLN A 10 -12.46 -7.49 -1.71
N THR A 11 -11.14 -7.62 -1.81
CA THR A 11 -10.38 -8.47 -0.88
C THR A 11 -10.45 -7.94 0.55
N LEU A 12 -10.33 -6.63 0.74
CA LEU A 12 -10.43 -6.01 2.05
C LEU A 12 -11.86 -6.13 2.60
N LEU A 13 -12.87 -5.87 1.78
CA LEU A 13 -14.28 -6.00 2.15
C LEU A 13 -14.59 -7.43 2.63
N SER A 14 -14.14 -8.44 1.89
CA SER A 14 -14.32 -9.85 2.28
C SER A 14 -13.70 -10.16 3.63
N LYS A 15 -12.48 -9.70 3.89
CA LYS A 15 -11.80 -9.91 5.19
C LYS A 15 -12.48 -9.16 6.34
N LEU A 16 -12.97 -7.96 6.09
CA LEU A 16 -13.61 -7.12 7.09
C LEU A 16 -15.03 -7.60 7.43
N SER A 17 -15.75 -8.18 6.47
CA SER A 17 -17.09 -8.74 6.69
C SER A 17 -17.10 -9.89 7.70
N ASP A 18 -15.97 -10.55 7.92
CA ASP A 18 -15.82 -11.57 8.97
C ASP A 18 -15.71 -10.97 10.38
N LEU A 19 -15.46 -9.66 10.49
CA LEU A 19 -15.28 -8.96 11.76
C LEU A 19 -16.54 -8.25 12.26
N GLY A 20 -17.46 -7.90 11.35
CA GLY A 20 -18.67 -7.16 11.70
C GLY A 20 -19.40 -6.61 10.50
N GLU A 21 -20.32 -5.69 10.76
CA GLU A 21 -21.09 -5.02 9.71
C GLU A 21 -20.19 -4.06 8.92
N THR A 22 -20.20 -4.20 7.60
CA THR A 22 -19.32 -3.44 6.71
C THR A 22 -20.10 -2.60 5.73
N ILE A 23 -19.68 -1.35 5.56
CA ILE A 23 -20.23 -0.41 4.59
C ILE A 23 -19.09 0.06 3.68
N ARG A 24 -19.20 -0.25 2.39
CA ARG A 24 -18.29 0.29 1.38
C ARG A 24 -18.90 1.54 0.76
N HIS A 25 -18.17 2.64 0.82
CA HIS A 25 -18.53 3.89 0.15
C HIS A 25 -18.22 3.86 -1.35
N PRO A 26 -18.90 4.68 -2.15
CA PRO A 26 -18.59 4.83 -3.57
C PRO A 26 -17.12 5.15 -3.80
N ARG A 27 -16.59 4.65 -4.93
CA ARG A 27 -15.24 5.00 -5.35
C ARG A 27 -15.18 6.46 -5.78
N GLU A 28 -14.21 7.17 -5.27
CA GLU A 28 -13.92 8.56 -5.57
C GLU A 28 -12.57 8.69 -6.28
N ILE A 29 -12.36 9.83 -6.90
CA ILE A 29 -11.07 10.22 -7.47
C ILE A 29 -10.43 11.19 -6.49
N MET A 30 -9.25 10.82 -6.01
CA MET A 30 -8.43 11.68 -5.16
C MET A 30 -7.35 12.32 -6.00
N ASP A 31 -7.40 13.65 -6.15
CA ASP A 31 -6.37 14.44 -6.82
C ASP A 31 -5.24 14.75 -5.82
N LEU A 32 -4.05 14.25 -6.13
CA LEU A 32 -2.83 14.48 -5.35
C LEU A 32 -1.82 15.33 -6.14
N GLY A 33 -2.30 16.22 -6.98
CA GLY A 33 -1.49 17.07 -7.87
C GLY A 33 -1.03 16.31 -9.11
N PRO A 34 0.25 15.93 -9.20
CA PRO A 34 0.77 15.22 -10.39
C PRO A 34 0.24 13.78 -10.55
N LEU A 35 -0.47 13.28 -9.55
CA LEU A 35 -1.01 11.93 -9.50
C LEU A 35 -2.47 11.93 -9.08
N VAL A 36 -3.23 11.09 -9.73
CA VAL A 36 -4.63 10.82 -9.42
C VAL A 36 -4.75 9.40 -8.88
N HIS A 37 -5.48 9.20 -7.78
CA HIS A 37 -5.74 7.90 -7.20
C HIS A 37 -7.22 7.62 -7.05
N TYR A 38 -7.59 6.35 -7.16
CA TYR A 38 -8.90 5.89 -6.72
C TYR A 38 -8.90 5.70 -5.21
N HIS A 39 -9.96 6.16 -4.58
CA HIS A 39 -10.20 6.02 -3.14
C HIS A 39 -11.58 5.40 -2.91
N SER A 40 -11.67 4.44 -1.99
CA SER A 40 -12.93 3.92 -1.46
C SER A 40 -12.78 3.72 0.04
N ALA A 41 -13.61 4.37 0.83
CA ALA A 41 -13.68 4.09 2.25
C ALA A 41 -14.48 2.79 2.48
N ILE A 42 -14.07 2.04 3.50
CA ILE A 42 -14.78 0.87 4.02
C ILE A 42 -14.89 1.05 5.52
N ASP A 43 -16.08 1.27 6.01
CA ASP A 43 -16.38 1.34 7.43
C ASP A 43 -16.74 -0.04 7.95
N VAL A 44 -16.33 -0.34 9.17
CA VAL A 44 -16.62 -1.60 9.84
C VAL A 44 -17.08 -1.34 11.26
N GLU A 45 -18.28 -1.76 11.60
CA GLU A 45 -18.72 -1.86 12.99
C GLU A 45 -18.35 -3.25 13.53
N LEU A 46 -17.34 -3.29 14.41
CA LEU A 46 -16.83 -4.56 14.91
C LEU A 46 -17.84 -5.24 15.82
N GLY A 47 -18.18 -6.48 15.51
CA GLY A 47 -19.08 -7.31 16.34
C GLY A 47 -18.52 -7.67 17.72
N LYS A 48 -17.20 -7.54 17.89
CA LYS A 48 -16.49 -7.71 19.14
C LYS A 48 -15.21 -6.90 19.16
N LYS A 49 -14.66 -6.67 20.36
CA LYS A 49 -13.37 -5.97 20.50
C LYS A 49 -12.24 -6.78 19.86
N GLU A 50 -11.52 -6.14 18.97
CA GLU A 50 -10.34 -6.69 18.29
C GLU A 50 -9.06 -5.96 18.75
N THR A 51 -7.92 -6.65 18.64
CA THR A 51 -6.62 -6.02 18.91
C THR A 51 -6.08 -5.38 17.64
N ILE A 52 -5.30 -4.31 17.78
CA ILE A 52 -4.64 -3.63 16.65
C ILE A 52 -3.74 -4.62 15.88
N ASP A 53 -2.96 -5.44 16.58
CA ASP A 53 -2.08 -6.43 15.96
C ASP A 53 -2.85 -7.42 15.07
N ARG A 54 -4.03 -7.84 15.52
CA ARG A 54 -4.89 -8.71 14.74
C ARG A 54 -5.43 -7.99 13.49
N LEU A 55 -5.91 -6.76 13.64
CA LEU A 55 -6.40 -5.97 12.53
C LEU A 55 -5.31 -5.70 11.50
N VAL A 56 -4.12 -5.31 11.95
CA VAL A 56 -2.96 -5.11 11.08
C VAL A 56 -2.60 -6.40 10.35
N SER A 57 -2.49 -7.53 11.06
CA SER A 57 -2.14 -8.82 10.47
C SER A 57 -3.19 -9.32 9.47
N LEU A 58 -4.45 -8.98 9.68
CA LEU A 58 -5.54 -9.32 8.76
C LEU A 58 -5.49 -8.49 7.48
N LEU A 59 -5.26 -7.18 7.61
CA LEU A 59 -5.36 -6.23 6.50
C LEU A 59 -4.06 -6.08 5.72
N HIS A 60 -2.92 -6.30 6.38
CA HIS A 60 -1.61 -6.13 5.77
C HIS A 60 -0.90 -7.49 5.59
N PRO A 61 -0.19 -7.68 4.46
CA PRO A 61 -0.14 -6.80 3.29
C PRO A 61 -1.42 -6.90 2.44
N THR A 62 -1.83 -5.78 1.85
CA THR A 62 -2.94 -5.78 0.89
C THR A 62 -2.54 -6.48 -0.41
N PRO A 63 -3.48 -6.84 -1.29
CA PRO A 63 -3.16 -7.39 -2.61
C PRO A 63 -2.27 -6.49 -3.48
N ALA A 64 -2.28 -5.18 -3.23
CA ALA A 64 -1.42 -4.23 -3.92
C ALA A 64 0.07 -4.31 -3.53
N LEU A 65 0.40 -5.10 -2.50
CA LEU A 65 1.75 -5.23 -1.97
C LEU A 65 2.21 -6.69 -2.03
N GLY A 66 3.09 -6.97 -2.95
CA GLY A 66 3.71 -8.27 -3.09
C GLY A 66 3.11 -9.16 -4.19
N PRO A 67 3.61 -10.38 -4.34
CA PRO A 67 3.23 -11.27 -5.42
C PRO A 67 1.85 -11.87 -5.22
N LEU A 68 1.24 -12.27 -6.32
CA LEU A 68 0.06 -13.12 -6.36
C LEU A 68 0.31 -14.25 -7.36
N PRO A 69 0.06 -15.52 -7.00
CA PRO A 69 -0.37 -16.00 -5.68
C PRO A 69 0.73 -15.83 -4.62
N ARG A 70 0.31 -15.73 -3.34
CA ARG A 70 1.24 -15.68 -2.19
C ARG A 70 1.60 -17.09 -1.75
N THR A 71 2.71 -17.58 -2.25
CA THR A 71 3.33 -18.85 -1.83
C THR A 71 4.66 -18.58 -1.14
N SER A 72 5.22 -19.55 -0.45
CA SER A 72 6.55 -19.43 0.14
C SER A 72 7.63 -19.10 -0.91
N GLU A 73 7.49 -19.68 -2.11
CA GLU A 73 8.40 -19.45 -3.23
C GLU A 73 8.32 -18.00 -3.73
N THR A 74 7.11 -17.52 -4.07
CA THR A 74 6.94 -16.15 -4.59
C THR A 74 7.30 -15.08 -3.56
N LEU A 75 7.13 -15.35 -2.27
CA LEU A 75 7.59 -14.45 -1.19
C LEU A 75 9.11 -14.45 -1.06
N ALA A 76 9.78 -15.60 -1.21
CA ALA A 76 11.24 -15.67 -1.23
C ALA A 76 11.82 -14.90 -2.43
N ASP A 77 11.22 -15.03 -3.59
CA ASP A 77 11.59 -14.26 -4.79
C ASP A 77 11.44 -12.76 -4.56
N LEU A 78 10.31 -12.33 -3.98
CA LEU A 78 10.11 -10.91 -3.65
C LEU A 78 11.22 -10.39 -2.72
N ILE A 79 11.59 -11.13 -1.69
CA ILE A 79 12.65 -10.74 -0.75
C ILE A 79 13.98 -10.60 -1.51
N SER A 80 14.31 -11.55 -2.37
CA SER A 80 15.50 -11.52 -3.22
C SER A 80 15.54 -10.28 -4.11
N TRP A 81 14.44 -9.99 -4.81
CA TRP A 81 14.33 -8.81 -5.67
C TRP A 81 14.43 -7.50 -4.87
N ARG A 82 13.77 -7.40 -3.72
CA ARG A 82 13.85 -6.22 -2.85
C ARG A 82 15.31 -5.95 -2.43
N HIS A 83 16.04 -6.99 -2.06
CA HIS A 83 17.45 -6.87 -1.71
C HIS A 83 18.30 -6.40 -2.90
N ARG A 84 18.15 -7.03 -4.08
CA ARG A 84 18.87 -6.67 -5.32
C ARG A 84 18.61 -5.22 -5.76
N LEU A 85 17.40 -4.72 -5.55
CA LEU A 85 17.00 -3.36 -5.91
C LEU A 85 17.32 -2.32 -4.81
N GLY A 86 17.89 -2.74 -3.69
CA GLY A 86 18.21 -1.86 -2.57
C GLY A 86 16.95 -1.24 -1.93
N CYS A 87 15.84 -1.96 -1.96
CA CYS A 87 14.58 -1.49 -1.39
C CYS A 87 14.69 -1.42 0.14
N PRO A 88 14.34 -0.28 0.79
CA PRO A 88 14.33 -0.19 2.25
C PRO A 88 13.40 -1.24 2.87
N LEU A 89 13.79 -1.78 4.04
CA LEU A 89 13.03 -2.85 4.71
C LEU A 89 11.60 -2.45 5.01
N TRP A 90 11.39 -1.22 5.46
CA TRP A 90 10.07 -0.69 5.81
C TRP A 90 9.24 -0.18 4.64
N PHE A 91 9.77 -0.12 3.44
CA PHE A 91 8.95 0.26 2.28
C PHE A 91 7.80 -0.74 2.08
N GLY A 92 6.59 -0.24 2.14
CA GLY A 92 5.37 -1.04 2.05
C GLY A 92 4.91 -1.65 3.38
N SER A 93 5.60 -1.44 4.51
CA SER A 93 5.17 -1.93 5.83
C SER A 93 4.03 -1.09 6.43
N PRO A 94 3.25 -1.62 7.38
CA PRO A 94 2.33 -0.81 8.16
C PRO A 94 3.12 0.15 9.04
N PHE A 95 2.66 1.40 9.10
CA PHE A 95 3.26 2.47 9.91
C PHE A 95 2.14 3.32 10.49
N GLY A 96 2.22 3.67 11.76
CA GLY A 96 1.13 4.43 12.35
C GLY A 96 1.40 4.96 13.73
N LEU A 97 0.37 5.62 14.26
CA LEU A 97 0.33 6.21 15.59
C LEU A 97 -0.84 5.63 16.38
N PHE A 98 -0.59 5.36 17.65
CA PHE A 98 -1.62 5.00 18.61
C PHE A 98 -1.65 6.05 19.72
N GLN A 99 -2.81 6.68 19.92
CA GLN A 99 -2.99 7.70 20.95
C GLN A 99 -4.44 7.70 21.45
N ASP A 100 -4.63 7.79 22.76
CA ASP A 100 -5.93 7.95 23.43
C ASP A 100 -7.00 6.91 23.03
N GLY A 101 -6.56 5.66 22.78
CA GLY A 101 -7.44 4.57 22.39
C GLY A 101 -7.80 4.55 20.90
N ALA A 102 -7.33 5.52 20.12
CA ALA A 102 -7.44 5.56 18.66
C ALA A 102 -6.12 5.20 18.01
N CYS A 103 -6.16 4.66 16.79
CA CYS A 103 -4.98 4.43 15.98
C CYS A 103 -5.21 4.85 14.53
N GLU A 104 -4.16 5.35 13.91
CA GLU A 104 -4.09 5.60 12.49
C GLU A 104 -2.90 4.83 11.92
N ILE A 105 -3.16 3.99 10.92
CA ILE A 105 -2.13 3.12 10.33
C ILE A 105 -2.16 3.30 8.82
N LEU A 106 -1.01 3.64 8.27
CA LEU A 106 -0.79 3.84 6.85
C LEU A 106 0.14 2.77 6.30
N VAL A 107 0.13 2.60 5.00
CA VAL A 107 1.16 1.84 4.30
C VAL A 107 2.35 2.74 4.01
N ALA A 108 3.55 2.34 4.41
CA ALA A 108 4.78 3.11 4.23
C ALA A 108 5.22 3.14 2.76
N ILE A 109 4.46 3.84 1.93
CA ILE A 109 4.76 4.19 0.53
C ILE A 109 4.77 5.72 0.40
N ARG A 110 5.21 6.25 -0.73
CA ARG A 110 5.30 7.72 -0.94
C ARG A 110 6.08 8.40 0.18
N MET A 111 7.20 7.81 0.53
CA MET A 111 8.01 8.18 1.68
C MET A 111 9.40 8.65 1.27
N VAL A 112 10.03 9.37 2.17
CA VAL A 112 11.46 9.66 2.13
C VAL A 112 12.12 8.85 3.25
N HIS A 113 13.23 8.18 2.91
CA HIS A 113 14.00 7.39 3.85
C HIS A 113 15.37 8.02 4.06
N TRP A 114 15.71 8.29 5.31
CA TRP A 114 17.00 8.84 5.73
C TRP A 114 17.82 7.80 6.49
N LEU A 115 19.06 7.64 6.07
CA LEU A 115 20.04 6.84 6.80
C LEU A 115 21.40 7.59 6.82
N GLY A 116 21.71 8.20 7.94
CA GLY A 116 22.87 9.08 8.05
C GLY A 116 22.77 10.27 7.08
N LYS A 117 23.71 10.38 6.16
CA LYS A 117 23.72 11.41 5.10
C LYS A 117 23.03 10.99 3.82
N LYS A 118 22.58 9.74 3.73
CA LYS A 118 21.91 9.21 2.54
C LYS A 118 20.40 9.40 2.63
N VAL A 119 19.87 10.02 1.59
CA VAL A 119 18.41 10.19 1.40
C VAL A 119 17.99 9.35 0.20
N SER A 120 16.89 8.63 0.32
CA SER A 120 16.31 7.86 -0.78
C SER A 120 14.80 8.01 -0.82
N VAL A 121 14.25 8.00 -2.04
CA VAL A 121 12.81 8.06 -2.30
C VAL A 121 12.44 6.76 -3.03
N PRO A 122 12.06 5.72 -2.28
CA PRO A 122 11.67 4.45 -2.89
C PRO A 122 10.32 4.57 -3.58
N SER A 123 10.14 3.80 -4.66
CA SER A 123 8.87 3.68 -5.35
C SER A 123 8.65 2.26 -5.83
N GLY A 124 7.38 1.86 -5.99
CA GLY A 124 6.97 0.57 -6.51
C GLY A 124 5.77 0.70 -7.43
N CYS A 125 5.60 -0.24 -8.34
CA CYS A 125 4.40 -0.41 -9.17
C CYS A 125 3.93 -1.86 -9.13
N GLY A 126 2.65 -2.07 -9.38
CA GLY A 126 2.11 -3.39 -9.65
C GLY A 126 2.48 -3.80 -11.08
N VAL A 127 2.97 -5.01 -11.26
CA VAL A 127 3.29 -5.56 -12.58
C VAL A 127 2.38 -6.74 -12.85
N ILE A 128 1.67 -6.70 -13.97
CA ILE A 128 0.79 -7.75 -14.46
C ILE A 128 1.23 -8.15 -15.88
N GLU A 129 0.62 -9.20 -16.43
CA GLU A 129 0.99 -9.71 -17.76
C GLU A 129 0.90 -8.64 -18.86
N GLU A 130 -0.10 -7.75 -18.77
CA GLU A 130 -0.31 -6.68 -19.74
C GLU A 130 0.57 -5.43 -19.50
N SER A 131 1.34 -5.41 -18.43
CA SER A 131 2.22 -4.28 -18.08
C SER A 131 3.28 -4.07 -19.16
N ARG A 132 3.50 -2.79 -19.49
CA ARG A 132 4.56 -2.38 -20.43
C ARG A 132 5.67 -1.67 -19.66
N LEU A 133 6.90 -2.15 -19.83
CA LEU A 133 8.08 -1.61 -19.14
C LEU A 133 8.15 -0.07 -19.18
N VAL A 134 7.90 0.53 -20.33
CA VAL A 134 7.96 2.00 -20.49
C VAL A 134 6.91 2.69 -19.63
N SER A 135 5.69 2.14 -19.55
CA SER A 135 4.60 2.69 -18.74
C SER A 135 4.91 2.58 -17.26
N GLU A 136 5.34 1.39 -16.80
CA GLU A 136 5.70 1.14 -15.41
C GLU A 136 6.88 2.02 -14.96
N TRP A 137 7.88 2.18 -15.82
CA TRP A 137 9.03 3.04 -15.53
C TRP A 137 8.65 4.51 -15.41
N ARG A 138 7.73 4.98 -16.28
CA ARG A 138 7.17 6.32 -16.20
C ARG A 138 6.39 6.52 -14.90
N GLU A 139 5.57 5.54 -14.52
CA GLU A 139 4.81 5.58 -13.27
C GLU A 139 5.73 5.66 -12.05
N LEU A 140 6.77 4.82 -11.98
CA LEU A 140 7.77 4.86 -10.91
C LEU A 140 8.44 6.25 -10.81
N ARG A 141 8.73 6.88 -11.95
CA ARG A 141 9.30 8.22 -11.99
C ARG A 141 8.33 9.26 -11.44
N LEU A 142 7.09 9.27 -11.91
CA LEU A 142 6.05 10.19 -11.44
C LEU A 142 5.82 10.05 -9.93
N LYS A 143 5.80 8.82 -9.41
CA LYS A 143 5.68 8.54 -7.98
C LYS A 143 6.81 9.16 -7.17
N ARG A 144 8.04 9.10 -7.64
CA ARG A 144 9.20 9.72 -6.97
C ARG A 144 9.17 11.25 -7.08
N GLU A 145 8.85 11.77 -8.25
CA GLU A 145 8.75 13.22 -8.50
C GLU A 145 7.66 13.87 -7.62
N SER A 146 6.52 13.19 -7.45
CA SER A 146 5.46 13.63 -6.55
C SER A 146 5.95 13.79 -5.11
N VAL A 147 6.74 12.83 -4.60
CA VAL A 147 7.31 12.91 -3.25
C VAL A 147 8.36 14.04 -3.18
N ARG A 148 9.25 14.13 -4.16
CA ARG A 148 10.29 15.16 -4.20
C ARG A 148 9.71 16.57 -4.21
N SER A 149 8.67 16.80 -4.98
CA SER A 149 8.03 18.11 -5.07
C SER A 149 7.44 18.60 -3.74
N MET A 150 6.99 17.69 -2.86
CA MET A 150 6.51 18.05 -1.52
C MET A 150 7.63 18.60 -0.62
N PHE A 151 8.89 18.27 -0.92
CA PHE A 151 10.06 18.74 -0.18
C PHE A 151 10.82 19.87 -0.91
N GLY A 152 10.33 20.32 -2.05
CA GLY A 152 10.95 21.39 -2.84
C GLY A 152 12.29 20.99 -3.49
N VAL A 153 12.49 19.69 -3.79
CA VAL A 153 13.74 19.13 -4.33
C VAL A 153 13.51 18.24 -5.54
#